data_8ed7da772c14fdf82b309502f134189e
#
_entry.id   8ed7da772c14fdf82b309502f134189e
#
_cell.length_a   1.000
_cell.length_b   1.000
_cell.length_c   1.000
_cell.angle_alpha   90.00
_cell.angle_beta   90.00
_cell.angle_gamma   90.00
#
_symmetry.space_group_name_H-M   'P 1'
#
loop_
_entity.id
_entity.type
_entity.pdbx_description
1 polymer ?
#
loop_
_entity_poly.entity_id
_entity_poly.type
_entity_poly.pdbx_seq_one_letter_code
_entity_poly.pdbx_strand_id
1 'polypeptide(L)'
;VTTALYRRYRPESFAEVIGQEHVTGPLSQAISKGRITHAYLFSGPRGCGKTTSARILARCLNCEAGPTPTPCGVCDSCTSLARGGPGSIDVVEIDAASHGGVDDARDLRERATFAPARDRFKIYIIDEAHMVSPQGFNALLKTVEEPPPHVKFIFATTEPEKVLTTIRSRTHHYPFRLVPPGQLTAYLGELAEREGVSIGKGVLPLVVRAGGGSVRDSLSVLDQLIAGAGEDGVTYDTAVALLGYTHASLLDDVVEAVAAGDGATVFRVVERVVDSGQEPRRFADDLLQRLRDLVIVAAIGDEAGEALAVPEDALDRLRAQAAHLGRAEVSRAADVVAAGLEAMTGATSPRLQLELLCARLLLPGADADGGLGPRLDRLERRLSAGLPVGAAPVTAPAPPPAATAPAAPETAPRPAAVA
;
A
#
# COMPACT_ATOMS: atom_id res chain seq x y z
N VAL A 1 -0.15 30.20 11.49
CA VAL A 1 0.23 29.04 10.64
C VAL A 1 -0.65 27.89 11.06
N THR A 2 -1.53 27.46 10.17
CA THR A 2 -2.45 26.32 10.42
C THR A 2 -1.62 25.04 10.49
N THR A 3 -1.68 24.35 11.63
CA THR A 3 -0.98 23.07 11.80
C THR A 3 -1.70 21.98 11.00
N ALA A 4 -0.97 21.21 10.21
CA ALA A 4 -1.51 20.13 9.38
C ALA A 4 -2.38 19.14 10.18
N LEU A 5 -3.47 18.65 9.58
CA LEU A 5 -4.47 17.78 10.23
C LEU A 5 -3.84 16.57 10.91
N TYR A 6 -2.89 15.89 10.25
CA TYR A 6 -2.22 14.71 10.81
C TYR A 6 -1.39 15.00 12.08
N ARG A 7 -1.01 16.28 12.30
CA ARG A 7 -0.35 16.72 13.55
C ARG A 7 -1.39 17.14 14.59
N ARG A 8 -2.41 17.88 14.17
CA ARG A 8 -3.48 18.40 15.02
C ARG A 8 -4.33 17.29 15.63
N TYR A 9 -4.60 16.24 14.87
CA TYR A 9 -5.38 15.06 15.30
C TYR A 9 -4.53 13.84 15.64
N ARG A 10 -3.24 14.05 15.95
CA ARG A 10 -2.38 12.95 16.40
C ARG A 10 -2.91 12.41 17.73
N PRO A 11 -3.20 11.10 17.86
CA PRO A 11 -3.67 10.50 19.10
C PRO A 11 -2.77 10.77 20.29
N GLU A 12 -3.35 11.02 21.46
CA GLU A 12 -2.68 11.25 22.72
C GLU A 12 -2.90 10.14 23.75
N SER A 13 -3.84 9.23 23.47
CA SER A 13 -4.13 8.04 24.27
C SER A 13 -4.34 6.82 23.36
N PHE A 14 -4.22 5.61 23.92
CA PHE A 14 -4.47 4.39 23.16
C PHE A 14 -5.94 4.26 22.71
N ALA A 15 -6.88 4.89 23.39
CA ALA A 15 -8.29 4.91 23.01
C ALA A 15 -8.57 5.70 21.73
N GLU A 16 -7.71 6.66 21.40
CA GLU A 16 -7.82 7.48 20.18
C GLU A 16 -7.15 6.84 18.96
N VAL A 17 -6.41 5.76 19.13
CA VAL A 17 -5.71 5.07 18.04
C VAL A 17 -6.68 4.15 17.32
N ILE A 18 -7.12 4.53 16.13
CA ILE A 18 -8.10 3.77 15.35
C ILE A 18 -7.49 2.55 14.66
N GLY A 19 -8.26 1.45 14.57
CA GLY A 19 -7.93 0.26 13.80
C GLY A 19 -6.74 -0.56 14.33
N GLN A 20 -6.29 -0.28 15.58
CA GLN A 20 -5.15 -0.97 16.19
C GLN A 20 -5.53 -1.64 17.52
N GLU A 21 -6.77 -2.02 17.73
CA GLU A 21 -7.29 -2.59 18.98
C GLU A 21 -6.53 -3.87 19.39
N HIS A 22 -6.07 -4.64 18.39
CA HIS A 22 -5.24 -5.83 18.58
C HIS A 22 -3.83 -5.53 19.15
N VAL A 23 -3.38 -4.28 19.10
CA VAL A 23 -2.14 -3.78 19.70
C VAL A 23 -2.43 -3.01 20.98
N THR A 24 -3.33 -2.02 20.94
CA THR A 24 -3.61 -1.12 22.05
C THR A 24 -4.25 -1.83 23.25
N GLY A 25 -5.11 -2.83 22.99
CA GLY A 25 -5.75 -3.64 24.03
C GLY A 25 -4.73 -4.44 24.86
N PRO A 26 -3.89 -5.31 24.26
CA PRO A 26 -2.84 -6.04 24.97
C PRO A 26 -1.82 -5.14 25.66
N LEU A 27 -1.41 -4.01 25.05
CA LEU A 27 -0.52 -3.04 25.70
C LEU A 27 -1.15 -2.44 26.95
N SER A 28 -2.38 -1.99 26.87
CA SER A 28 -3.14 -1.44 27.99
C SER A 28 -3.27 -2.44 29.14
N GLN A 29 -3.57 -3.71 28.81
CA GLN A 29 -3.63 -4.78 29.81
C GLN A 29 -2.27 -5.07 30.46
N ALA A 30 -1.20 -5.09 29.69
CA ALA A 30 0.15 -5.32 30.19
C ALA A 30 0.54 -4.21 31.20
N ILE A 31 0.27 -2.96 30.86
CA ILE A 31 0.51 -1.81 31.73
C ILE A 31 -0.32 -1.92 33.02
N SER A 32 -1.63 -2.18 32.91
CA SER A 32 -2.53 -2.30 34.09
C SER A 32 -2.12 -3.43 35.01
N LYS A 33 -1.49 -4.50 34.53
CA LYS A 33 -1.01 -5.63 35.29
C LYS A 33 0.44 -5.45 35.79
N GLY A 34 1.07 -4.32 35.51
CA GLY A 34 2.48 -4.06 35.82
C GLY A 34 3.48 -4.93 35.08
N ARG A 35 3.04 -5.57 33.98
CA ARG A 35 3.90 -6.43 33.12
C ARG A 35 4.61 -5.59 32.07
N ILE A 36 5.49 -4.71 32.50
CA ILE A 36 6.23 -3.80 31.64
C ILE A 36 7.56 -4.45 31.27
N THR A 37 7.77 -4.69 29.96
CA THR A 37 9.05 -5.19 29.45
C THR A 37 10.07 -4.06 29.26
N HIS A 38 11.32 -4.43 29.07
CA HIS A 38 12.39 -3.49 28.80
C HIS A 38 12.47 -3.06 27.33
N ALA A 39 11.95 -3.87 26.39
CA ALA A 39 12.03 -3.58 24.96
C ALA A 39 10.76 -3.98 24.19
N TYR A 40 10.33 -3.09 23.32
CA TYR A 40 9.17 -3.22 22.46
C TYR A 40 9.58 -3.07 21.00
N LEU A 41 8.94 -3.81 20.11
CA LEU A 41 9.09 -3.66 18.66
C LEU A 41 7.72 -3.41 18.03
N PHE A 42 7.53 -2.21 17.49
CA PHE A 42 6.35 -1.81 16.75
C PHE A 42 6.65 -1.92 15.25
N SER A 43 6.05 -2.87 14.57
CA SER A 43 6.23 -3.07 13.12
C SER A 43 4.96 -2.78 12.35
N GLY A 44 5.08 -2.55 11.06
CA GLY A 44 3.94 -2.39 10.16
C GLY A 44 4.09 -1.25 9.16
N PRO A 45 3.12 -1.06 8.26
CA PRO A 45 3.18 -0.08 7.20
C PRO A 45 3.40 1.35 7.69
N ARG A 46 3.85 2.23 6.78
CA ARG A 46 4.00 3.66 7.07
C ARG A 46 2.64 4.29 7.43
N GLY A 47 2.65 5.23 8.36
CA GLY A 47 1.47 6.05 8.69
C GLY A 47 0.36 5.36 9.49
N CYS A 48 0.54 4.10 9.95
CA CYS A 48 -0.43 3.35 10.75
C CYS A 48 -0.39 3.65 12.26
N GLY A 49 0.47 4.56 12.73
CA GLY A 49 0.50 5.02 14.13
C GLY A 49 1.61 4.45 15.02
N LYS A 50 2.63 3.75 14.50
CA LYS A 50 3.75 3.17 15.28
C LYS A 50 4.43 4.17 16.20
N THR A 51 4.98 5.25 15.64
CA THR A 51 5.69 6.30 16.39
C THR A 51 4.76 7.04 17.34
N THR A 52 3.50 7.24 16.95
CA THR A 52 2.47 7.82 17.82
C THR A 52 2.23 6.93 19.04
N SER A 53 2.02 5.63 18.82
CA SER A 53 1.82 4.66 19.92
C SER A 53 3.06 4.50 20.80
N ALA A 54 4.27 4.65 20.22
CA ALA A 54 5.51 4.69 21.00
C ALA A 54 5.53 5.88 21.99
N ARG A 55 5.13 7.06 21.54
CA ARG A 55 5.01 8.25 22.39
C ARG A 55 3.90 8.09 23.45
N ILE A 56 2.75 7.52 23.06
CA ILE A 56 1.66 7.21 24.00
C ILE A 56 2.15 6.23 25.07
N LEU A 57 2.88 5.18 24.68
CA LEU A 57 3.46 4.22 25.62
C LEU A 57 4.43 4.91 26.59
N ALA A 58 5.32 5.77 26.07
CA ALA A 58 6.24 6.54 26.92
C ALA A 58 5.48 7.42 27.93
N ARG A 59 4.39 8.05 27.48
CA ARG A 59 3.51 8.87 28.32
C ARG A 59 2.80 8.04 29.38
N CYS A 60 2.33 6.84 29.03
CA CYS A 60 1.72 5.90 29.97
C CYS A 60 2.70 5.42 31.05
N LEU A 61 3.95 5.14 30.67
CA LEU A 61 4.99 4.65 31.56
C LEU A 61 5.51 5.71 32.50
N ASN A 62 5.63 6.96 32.05
CA ASN A 62 6.22 8.07 32.79
C ASN A 62 5.19 8.98 33.47
N CYS A 63 3.89 8.70 33.33
CA CYS A 63 2.86 9.45 34.02
C CYS A 63 3.11 9.42 35.57
N GLU A 64 2.95 10.57 36.22
CA GLU A 64 3.15 10.70 37.68
C GLU A 64 2.20 9.79 38.46
N ALA A 65 0.97 9.59 37.99
CA ALA A 65 0.01 8.68 38.59
C ALA A 65 0.43 7.18 38.57
N GLY A 66 1.61 6.88 38.05
CA GLY A 66 2.17 5.53 37.89
C GLY A 66 2.07 5.02 36.46
N PRO A 67 2.69 3.88 36.11
CA PRO A 67 2.42 3.25 34.86
C PRO A 67 0.92 2.96 34.72
N THR A 68 0.28 3.64 33.77
CA THR A 68 -1.19 3.56 33.54
C THR A 68 -1.50 3.57 32.06
N PRO A 69 -2.51 2.80 31.59
CA PRO A 69 -2.94 2.85 30.19
C PRO A 69 -3.65 4.16 29.85
N THR A 70 -4.09 4.92 30.87
CA THR A 70 -4.76 6.21 30.73
C THR A 70 -3.94 7.29 31.41
N PRO A 71 -2.98 7.92 30.72
CA PRO A 71 -2.14 8.98 31.31
C PRO A 71 -3.00 10.17 31.72
N CYS A 72 -2.64 10.81 32.87
CA CYS A 72 -3.47 11.87 33.46
C CYS A 72 -3.61 13.13 32.61
N GLY A 73 -2.71 13.37 31.66
CA GLY A 73 -2.72 14.52 30.76
C GLY A 73 -2.23 15.83 31.34
N VAL A 74 -2.07 15.94 32.65
CA VAL A 74 -1.81 17.22 33.35
C VAL A 74 -0.46 17.29 34.06
N CYS A 75 0.18 16.15 34.36
CA CYS A 75 1.52 16.17 35.00
C CYS A 75 2.60 16.59 34.00
N ASP A 76 3.77 16.97 34.49
CA ASP A 76 4.88 17.48 33.68
C ASP A 76 5.31 16.53 32.55
N SER A 77 5.37 15.22 32.82
CA SER A 77 5.69 14.22 31.82
C SER A 77 4.59 14.15 30.74
N CYS A 78 3.31 14.13 31.14
CA CYS A 78 2.20 14.08 30.21
C CYS A 78 2.11 15.33 29.33
N THR A 79 2.31 16.52 29.88
CA THR A 79 2.28 17.80 29.15
C THR A 79 3.47 17.96 28.22
N SER A 80 4.67 17.54 28.68
CA SER A 80 5.89 17.56 27.85
C SER A 80 5.77 16.65 26.62
N LEU A 81 5.13 15.50 26.74
CA LEU A 81 4.95 14.50 25.69
C LEU A 81 3.63 14.67 24.91
N ALA A 82 2.80 15.67 25.26
CA ALA A 82 1.57 15.98 24.55
C ALA A 82 1.84 16.52 23.11
N ARG A 83 0.76 16.67 22.34
CA ARG A 83 0.82 17.35 21.04
C ARG A 83 1.40 18.75 21.18
N GLY A 84 2.46 19.06 20.39
CA GLY A 84 3.12 20.38 20.47
C GLY A 84 3.90 20.64 21.75
N GLY A 85 3.98 19.66 22.66
CA GLY A 85 4.81 19.74 23.86
C GLY A 85 6.32 19.78 23.51
N PRO A 86 7.15 20.33 24.41
CA PRO A 86 8.59 20.52 24.18
C PRO A 86 9.39 19.20 24.12
N GLY A 87 8.78 18.07 24.46
CA GLY A 87 9.46 16.80 24.66
C GLY A 87 9.98 16.65 26.11
N SER A 88 10.45 15.45 26.46
CA SER A 88 11.08 15.16 27.74
C SER A 88 12.55 14.79 27.56
N ILE A 89 13.41 15.26 28.46
CA ILE A 89 14.83 14.88 28.46
C ILE A 89 15.02 13.36 28.70
N ASP A 90 14.04 12.73 29.34
CA ASP A 90 14.04 11.31 29.65
C ASP A 90 13.35 10.45 28.60
N VAL A 91 12.73 11.06 27.56
CA VAL A 91 12.17 10.37 26.41
C VAL A 91 12.87 10.88 25.15
N VAL A 92 13.84 10.11 24.70
CA VAL A 92 14.70 10.45 23.55
C VAL A 92 14.15 9.75 22.32
N GLU A 93 13.69 10.52 21.35
CA GLU A 93 13.26 10.03 20.04
C GLU A 93 14.38 10.21 19.02
N ILE A 94 14.78 9.11 18.39
CA ILE A 94 15.89 9.04 17.43
C ILE A 94 15.32 8.50 16.12
N ASP A 95 15.46 9.28 15.06
CA ASP A 95 15.21 8.82 13.70
C ASP A 95 16.47 8.12 13.19
N ALA A 96 16.42 6.81 13.05
CA ALA A 96 17.55 6.00 12.60
C ALA A 96 17.95 6.27 11.14
N ALA A 97 17.09 6.88 10.33
CA ALA A 97 17.45 7.30 8.99
C ALA A 97 18.52 8.43 9.00
N SER A 98 18.48 9.28 10.03
CA SER A 98 19.42 10.39 10.22
C SER A 98 20.55 10.04 11.21
N HIS A 99 20.28 9.17 12.19
CA HIS A 99 21.14 8.84 13.33
C HIS A 99 21.25 7.32 13.56
N GLY A 100 21.51 6.54 12.49
CA GLY A 100 21.63 5.08 12.53
C GLY A 100 23.07 4.55 12.60
N GLY A 101 24.05 5.43 12.81
CA GLY A 101 25.46 5.09 12.82
C GLY A 101 25.92 4.35 14.07
N VAL A 102 27.14 3.82 14.02
CA VAL A 102 27.76 3.14 15.16
C VAL A 102 28.09 4.11 16.32
N ASP A 103 28.43 5.34 15.99
CA ASP A 103 28.80 6.35 16.98
C ASP A 103 27.55 6.88 17.70
N ASP A 104 26.42 7.09 16.98
CA ASP A 104 25.13 7.40 17.58
C ASP A 104 24.71 6.31 18.57
N ALA A 105 24.89 5.05 18.19
CA ALA A 105 24.58 3.90 19.03
C ALA A 105 25.46 3.80 20.30
N ARG A 106 26.75 4.18 20.18
CA ARG A 106 27.68 4.27 21.32
C ARG A 106 27.29 5.37 22.28
N ASP A 107 26.98 6.55 21.76
CA ASP A 107 26.50 7.70 22.56
C ASP A 107 25.20 7.34 23.30
N LEU A 108 24.27 6.68 22.63
CA LEU A 108 23.03 6.20 23.24
C LEU A 108 23.34 5.23 24.39
N ARG A 109 24.22 4.26 24.16
CA ARG A 109 24.64 3.29 25.17
C ARG A 109 25.25 3.97 26.41
N GLU A 110 26.12 4.96 26.22
CA GLU A 110 26.72 5.72 27.31
C GLU A 110 25.66 6.48 28.11
N ARG A 111 24.75 7.18 27.40
CA ARG A 111 23.65 7.93 28.04
C ARG A 111 22.65 7.02 28.75
N ALA A 112 22.48 5.77 28.31
CA ALA A 112 21.57 4.79 28.93
C ALA A 112 22.04 4.35 30.33
N THR A 113 23.31 4.51 30.69
CA THR A 113 23.83 4.20 32.03
C THR A 113 23.35 5.19 33.10
N PHE A 114 23.01 6.42 32.69
CA PHE A 114 22.58 7.46 33.63
C PHE A 114 21.09 7.30 33.99
N ALA A 115 20.76 7.49 35.24
CA ALA A 115 19.37 7.53 35.67
C ALA A 115 18.58 8.64 35.01
N PRO A 116 17.25 8.51 34.87
CA PRO A 116 16.41 9.59 34.37
C PRO A 116 16.53 10.82 35.24
N ALA A 117 16.44 12.00 34.66
CA ALA A 117 16.58 13.28 35.35
C ALA A 117 15.31 13.66 36.13
N ARG A 118 14.15 13.32 35.60
CA ARG A 118 12.84 13.71 36.17
C ARG A 118 11.85 12.54 36.18
N ASP A 119 11.75 11.84 35.08
CA ASP A 119 10.71 10.85 34.83
C ASP A 119 11.07 9.50 35.51
N ARG A 120 10.13 8.55 35.53
CA ARG A 120 10.33 7.21 36.11
C ARG A 120 11.28 6.34 35.30
N PHE A 121 11.16 6.41 33.99
CA PHE A 121 11.94 5.65 33.04
C PHE A 121 12.63 6.56 32.04
N LYS A 122 13.83 6.17 31.67
CA LYS A 122 14.53 6.73 30.50
C LYS A 122 14.16 5.89 29.28
N ILE A 123 13.44 6.50 28.36
CA ILE A 123 12.82 5.79 27.21
C ILE A 123 13.49 6.23 25.92
N TYR A 124 13.96 5.27 25.15
CA TYR A 124 14.52 5.48 23.83
C TYR A 124 13.54 4.98 22.78
N ILE A 125 13.01 5.90 21.97
CA ILE A 125 12.17 5.60 20.81
C ILE A 125 13.07 5.67 19.60
N ILE A 126 13.32 4.52 18.95
CA ILE A 126 14.14 4.43 17.75
C ILE A 126 13.20 4.21 16.57
N ASP A 127 12.94 5.30 15.84
CA ASP A 127 12.07 5.26 14.67
C ASP A 127 12.86 4.83 13.44
N GLU A 128 12.20 4.19 12.48
CA GLU A 128 12.76 3.53 11.29
C GLU A 128 13.96 2.63 11.66
N ALA A 129 13.80 1.84 12.72
CA ALA A 129 14.86 1.02 13.32
C ALA A 129 15.59 0.11 12.31
N HIS A 130 14.98 -0.25 11.18
CA HIS A 130 15.64 -1.00 10.11
C HIS A 130 16.79 -0.23 9.42
N MET A 131 16.89 1.08 9.64
CA MET A 131 17.97 1.93 9.13
C MET A 131 19.22 1.93 10.06
N VAL A 132 19.11 1.38 11.27
CA VAL A 132 20.27 1.21 12.15
C VAL A 132 21.25 0.23 11.53
N SER A 133 22.52 0.65 11.39
CA SER A 133 23.56 -0.21 10.85
C SER A 133 23.77 -1.48 11.69
N PRO A 134 24.21 -2.61 11.10
CA PRO A 134 24.52 -3.81 11.88
C PRO A 134 25.55 -3.56 13.00
N GLN A 135 26.51 -2.69 12.78
CA GLN A 135 27.50 -2.27 13.78
C GLN A 135 26.85 -1.44 14.90
N GLY A 136 25.89 -0.56 14.54
CA GLY A 136 25.09 0.20 15.50
C GLY A 136 24.26 -0.71 16.40
N PHE A 137 23.54 -1.68 15.81
CA PHE A 137 22.82 -2.68 16.60
C PHE A 137 23.73 -3.48 17.53
N ASN A 138 24.90 -3.92 17.03
CA ASN A 138 25.87 -4.65 17.86
C ASN A 138 26.36 -3.82 19.05
N ALA A 139 26.51 -2.49 18.89
CA ALA A 139 26.87 -1.59 19.99
C ALA A 139 25.76 -1.49 21.05
N LEU A 140 24.49 -1.65 20.66
CA LEU A 140 23.33 -1.59 21.55
C LEU A 140 22.99 -2.94 22.18
N LEU A 141 23.43 -4.07 21.59
CA LEU A 141 23.01 -5.42 22.01
C LEU A 141 23.12 -5.63 23.51
N LYS A 142 24.27 -5.34 24.11
CA LYS A 142 24.50 -5.55 25.53
C LYS A 142 23.50 -4.77 26.41
N THR A 143 23.19 -3.52 26.00
CA THR A 143 22.24 -2.67 26.75
C THR A 143 20.78 -3.12 26.55
N VAL A 144 20.45 -3.74 25.40
CA VAL A 144 19.12 -4.30 25.17
C VAL A 144 18.97 -5.67 25.82
N GLU A 145 20.04 -6.46 25.95
CA GLU A 145 20.03 -7.76 26.62
C GLU A 145 19.94 -7.62 28.15
N GLU A 146 20.75 -6.74 28.70
CA GLU A 146 20.87 -6.49 30.14
C GLU A 146 20.67 -4.99 30.44
N PRO A 147 19.46 -4.44 30.21
CA PRO A 147 19.22 -3.01 30.41
C PRO A 147 19.21 -2.64 31.88
N PRO A 148 19.67 -1.43 32.24
CA PRO A 148 19.41 -0.87 33.55
C PRO A 148 17.90 -0.86 33.83
N PRO A 149 17.44 -1.07 35.08
CA PRO A 149 16.00 -1.19 35.40
C PRO A 149 15.16 0.01 34.92
N HIS A 150 15.77 1.18 34.90
CA HIS A 150 15.13 2.43 34.53
C HIS A 150 15.09 2.66 32.99
N VAL A 151 15.73 1.82 32.16
CA VAL A 151 15.80 2.00 30.72
C VAL A 151 14.73 1.19 30.01
N LYS A 152 14.07 1.80 29.01
CA LYS A 152 13.12 1.15 28.11
C LYS A 152 13.45 1.50 26.66
N PHE A 153 13.34 0.51 25.77
CA PHE A 153 13.51 0.68 24.34
C PHE A 153 12.19 0.47 23.62
N ILE A 154 11.89 1.32 22.64
CA ILE A 154 10.75 1.17 21.75
C ILE A 154 11.28 1.33 20.32
N PHE A 155 11.40 0.21 19.61
CA PHE A 155 11.80 0.20 18.20
C PHE A 155 10.55 0.31 17.34
N ALA A 156 10.53 1.23 16.39
CA ALA A 156 9.48 1.33 15.38
C ALA A 156 10.08 1.09 13.99
N THR A 157 9.46 0.26 13.17
CA THR A 157 9.99 -0.11 11.85
C THR A 157 8.89 -0.44 10.85
N THR A 158 9.13 -0.14 9.59
CA THR A 158 8.32 -0.64 8.46
C THR A 158 8.77 -2.01 7.98
N GLU A 159 10.03 -2.41 8.25
CA GLU A 159 10.66 -3.63 7.75
C GLU A 159 11.26 -4.45 8.92
N PRO A 160 10.42 -5.20 9.65
CA PRO A 160 10.87 -5.93 10.84
C PRO A 160 11.90 -7.03 10.54
N GLU A 161 11.92 -7.57 9.32
CA GLU A 161 12.89 -8.56 8.87
C GLU A 161 14.32 -7.99 8.75
N LYS A 162 14.48 -6.70 8.51
CA LYS A 162 15.77 -6.02 8.47
C LYS A 162 16.32 -5.69 9.85
N VAL A 163 15.48 -5.71 10.90
CA VAL A 163 15.94 -5.55 12.28
C VAL A 163 16.69 -6.81 12.71
N LEU A 164 17.86 -6.63 13.33
CA LEU A 164 18.75 -7.71 13.74
C LEU A 164 17.98 -8.76 14.57
N THR A 165 18.07 -10.04 14.19
CA THR A 165 17.32 -11.15 14.83
C THR A 165 17.57 -11.21 16.34
N THR A 166 18.79 -10.89 16.79
CA THR A 166 19.17 -10.85 18.20
C THR A 166 18.42 -9.78 18.99
N ILE A 167 18.14 -8.61 18.40
CA ILE A 167 17.29 -7.57 18.98
C ILE A 167 15.83 -8.02 18.97
N ARG A 168 15.35 -8.49 17.81
CA ARG A 168 13.96 -8.91 17.62
C ARG A 168 13.52 -10.00 18.60
N SER A 169 14.39 -10.97 18.89
CA SER A 169 14.10 -12.05 19.84
C SER A 169 13.99 -11.62 21.31
N ARG A 170 14.43 -10.40 21.64
CA ARG A 170 14.42 -9.82 23.00
C ARG A 170 13.38 -8.73 23.16
N THR A 171 12.61 -8.45 22.12
CA THR A 171 11.56 -7.43 22.13
C THR A 171 10.17 -8.06 22.15
N HIS A 172 9.22 -7.42 22.83
CA HIS A 172 7.81 -7.73 22.65
C HIS A 172 7.32 -7.11 21.36
N HIS A 173 6.93 -7.93 20.39
CA HIS A 173 6.56 -7.53 19.04
C HIS A 173 5.06 -7.26 18.91
N TYR A 174 4.72 -6.08 18.41
CA TYR A 174 3.36 -5.61 18.16
C TYR A 174 3.22 -5.18 16.70
N PRO A 175 2.54 -5.98 15.86
CA PRO A 175 2.35 -5.67 14.45
C PRO A 175 1.16 -4.73 14.24
N PHE A 176 1.42 -3.54 13.74
CA PHE A 176 0.42 -2.57 13.29
C PHE A 176 -0.06 -2.90 11.88
N ARG A 177 -1.29 -2.56 11.55
CA ARG A 177 -1.94 -2.84 10.28
C ARG A 177 -2.45 -1.55 9.63
N LEU A 178 -2.71 -1.62 8.33
CA LEU A 178 -3.50 -0.59 7.66
C LEU A 178 -4.92 -0.60 8.22
N VAL A 179 -5.55 0.58 8.30
CA VAL A 179 -6.92 0.70 8.79
C VAL A 179 -7.90 0.31 7.68
N PRO A 180 -8.92 -0.51 7.97
CA PRO A 180 -9.94 -0.88 7.00
C PRO A 180 -10.63 0.37 6.40
N PRO A 181 -10.96 0.34 5.09
CA PRO A 181 -11.52 1.50 4.39
C PRO A 181 -12.77 2.08 5.05
N GLY A 182 -13.72 1.26 5.48
CA GLY A 182 -14.95 1.74 6.13
C GLY A 182 -14.68 2.49 7.44
N GLN A 183 -13.81 1.95 8.29
CA GLN A 183 -13.43 2.58 9.55
C GLN A 183 -12.67 3.91 9.32
N LEU A 184 -11.78 3.92 8.32
CA LEU A 184 -11.04 5.14 7.95
C LEU A 184 -11.96 6.20 7.36
N THR A 185 -12.94 5.82 6.52
CA THR A 185 -13.95 6.74 5.97
C THR A 185 -14.77 7.40 7.07
N ALA A 186 -15.26 6.62 8.05
CA ALA A 186 -16.02 7.13 9.18
C ALA A 186 -15.19 8.14 9.99
N TYR A 187 -13.95 7.80 10.31
CA TYR A 187 -13.05 8.68 11.05
C TYR A 187 -12.75 10.00 10.31
N LEU A 188 -12.49 9.94 9.01
CA LEU A 188 -12.25 11.15 8.21
C LEU A 188 -13.50 12.02 8.11
N GLY A 189 -14.69 11.42 8.06
CA GLY A 189 -15.97 12.14 8.10
C GLY A 189 -16.15 12.91 9.40
N GLU A 190 -15.95 12.26 10.55
CA GLU A 190 -15.99 12.91 11.86
C GLU A 190 -15.01 14.08 11.97
N LEU A 191 -13.82 13.94 11.39
CA LEU A 191 -12.83 15.00 11.41
C LEU A 191 -13.21 16.19 10.52
N ALA A 192 -13.77 15.92 9.33
CA ALA A 192 -14.26 16.98 8.45
C ALA A 192 -15.39 17.79 9.10
N GLU A 193 -16.31 17.12 9.82
CA GLU A 193 -17.35 17.77 10.60
C GLU A 193 -16.77 18.66 11.72
N ARG A 194 -15.75 18.17 12.44
CA ARG A 194 -15.04 18.96 13.48
C ARG A 194 -14.31 20.18 12.90
N GLU A 195 -13.83 20.10 11.68
CA GLU A 195 -13.24 21.23 10.94
C GLU A 195 -14.29 22.16 10.34
N GLY A 196 -15.58 21.80 10.40
CA GLY A 196 -16.69 22.59 9.86
C GLY A 196 -16.71 22.63 8.33
N VAL A 197 -16.13 21.63 7.65
CA VAL A 197 -16.04 21.58 6.20
C VAL A 197 -17.03 20.56 5.64
N SER A 198 -17.87 21.01 4.70
CA SER A 198 -18.77 20.13 3.95
C SER A 198 -17.98 19.26 2.98
N ILE A 199 -18.25 17.96 3.00
CA ILE A 199 -17.61 16.97 2.12
C ILE A 199 -18.66 16.39 1.17
N GLY A 200 -18.45 16.57 -0.12
CA GLY A 200 -19.32 16.05 -1.16
C GLY A 200 -19.35 14.52 -1.22
N LYS A 201 -20.47 13.97 -1.72
CA LYS A 201 -20.65 12.53 -1.89
C LYS A 201 -19.52 11.95 -2.76
N GLY A 202 -18.91 10.84 -2.32
CA GLY A 202 -17.83 10.15 -3.05
C GLY A 202 -16.42 10.70 -2.81
N VAL A 203 -16.24 11.83 -2.12
CA VAL A 203 -14.91 12.41 -1.84
C VAL A 203 -14.12 11.56 -0.85
N LEU A 204 -14.72 11.17 0.29
CA LEU A 204 -14.00 10.37 1.31
C LEU A 204 -13.45 9.03 0.77
N PRO A 205 -14.17 8.27 -0.05
CA PRO A 205 -13.60 7.10 -0.72
C PRO A 205 -12.36 7.40 -1.56
N LEU A 206 -12.31 8.55 -2.27
CA LEU A 206 -11.12 8.96 -3.00
C LEU A 206 -9.94 9.26 -2.07
N VAL A 207 -10.20 9.93 -0.94
CA VAL A 207 -9.18 10.22 0.09
C VAL A 207 -8.62 8.93 0.68
N VAL A 208 -9.50 7.98 1.06
CA VAL A 208 -9.10 6.67 1.61
C VAL A 208 -8.27 5.87 0.60
N ARG A 209 -8.69 5.89 -0.66
CA ARG A 209 -7.94 5.27 -1.77
C ARG A 209 -6.55 5.90 -1.93
N ALA A 210 -6.45 7.23 -1.95
CA ALA A 210 -5.19 7.93 -2.06
C ALA A 210 -4.25 7.66 -0.86
N GLY A 211 -4.81 7.53 0.35
CA GLY A 211 -4.07 7.25 1.57
C GLY A 211 -3.70 5.77 1.75
N GLY A 212 -4.27 4.85 0.95
CA GLY A 212 -3.93 3.42 0.95
C GLY A 212 -4.08 2.73 2.31
N GLY A 213 -5.01 3.19 3.17
CA GLY A 213 -5.22 2.67 4.53
C GLY A 213 -4.28 3.26 5.60
N SER A 214 -3.37 4.18 5.20
CA SER A 214 -2.53 4.95 6.11
C SER A 214 -3.32 6.14 6.67
N VAL A 215 -3.51 6.20 7.97
CA VAL A 215 -4.22 7.33 8.63
C VAL A 215 -3.51 8.65 8.37
N ARG A 216 -2.17 8.66 8.49
CA ARG A 216 -1.36 9.87 8.29
C ARG A 216 -1.49 10.41 6.86
N ASP A 217 -1.38 9.51 5.88
CA ASP A 217 -1.39 9.93 4.47
C ASP A 217 -2.81 10.34 4.05
N SER A 218 -3.85 9.64 4.53
CA SER A 218 -5.25 10.04 4.32
C SER A 218 -5.56 11.41 4.94
N LEU A 219 -5.05 11.69 6.15
CA LEU A 219 -5.21 13.02 6.77
C LEU A 219 -4.45 14.10 6.00
N SER A 220 -3.29 13.80 5.42
CA SER A 220 -2.54 14.75 4.59
C SER A 220 -3.29 15.07 3.31
N VAL A 221 -3.89 14.05 2.68
CA VAL A 221 -4.74 14.21 1.49
C VAL A 221 -6.00 15.02 1.82
N LEU A 222 -6.68 14.71 2.93
CA LEU A 222 -7.87 15.47 3.36
C LEU A 222 -7.52 16.94 3.65
N ASP A 223 -6.39 17.19 4.31
CA ASP A 223 -5.90 18.55 4.61
C ASP A 223 -5.67 19.35 3.32
N GLN A 224 -5.07 18.73 2.30
CA GLN A 224 -4.88 19.34 0.99
C GLN A 224 -6.21 19.69 0.31
N LEU A 225 -7.19 18.79 0.37
CA LEU A 225 -8.52 19.03 -0.19
C LEU A 225 -9.26 20.12 0.55
N ILE A 226 -9.21 20.17 1.87
CA ILE A 226 -9.80 21.21 2.70
C ILE A 226 -9.18 22.59 2.40
N ALA A 227 -7.85 22.64 2.23
CA ALA A 227 -7.17 23.87 1.87
C ALA A 227 -7.57 24.41 0.49
N GLY A 228 -7.99 23.54 -0.43
CA GLY A 228 -8.52 23.88 -1.75
C GLY A 228 -10.04 24.00 -1.83
N ALA A 229 -10.75 23.88 -0.70
CA ALA A 229 -12.22 23.92 -0.67
C ALA A 229 -12.75 25.34 -0.98
N GLY A 230 -13.83 25.41 -1.77
CA GLY A 230 -14.60 26.62 -2.01
C GLY A 230 -15.68 26.85 -0.94
N GLU A 231 -16.59 27.77 -1.22
CA GLU A 231 -17.73 28.07 -0.34
C GLU A 231 -18.67 26.86 -0.13
N ASP A 232 -18.77 25.98 -1.14
CA ASP A 232 -19.57 24.76 -1.11
C ASP A 232 -18.85 23.57 -0.41
N GLY A 233 -17.66 23.80 0.16
CA GLY A 233 -16.81 22.77 0.73
C GLY A 233 -15.98 22.02 -0.33
N VAL A 234 -15.67 20.74 -0.05
CA VAL A 234 -14.90 19.87 -0.96
C VAL A 234 -15.86 19.11 -1.86
N THR A 235 -15.93 19.52 -3.13
CA THR A 235 -16.76 18.81 -4.13
C THR A 235 -16.02 17.61 -4.72
N TYR A 236 -16.77 16.67 -5.33
CA TYR A 236 -16.19 15.51 -6.00
C TYR A 236 -15.23 15.92 -7.14
N ASP A 237 -15.64 16.90 -7.96
CA ASP A 237 -14.84 17.37 -9.10
C ASP A 237 -13.53 18.02 -8.64
N THR A 238 -13.59 18.83 -7.58
CA THR A 238 -12.39 19.43 -6.96
C THR A 238 -11.45 18.33 -6.43
N ALA A 239 -12.00 17.32 -5.76
CA ALA A 239 -11.20 16.21 -5.25
C ALA A 239 -10.53 15.40 -6.38
N VAL A 240 -11.27 15.08 -7.44
CA VAL A 240 -10.74 14.36 -8.62
C VAL A 240 -9.62 15.17 -9.27
N ALA A 241 -9.83 16.47 -9.50
CA ALA A 241 -8.85 17.35 -10.12
C ALA A 241 -7.56 17.49 -9.30
N LEU A 242 -7.68 17.73 -7.97
CA LEU A 242 -6.52 17.91 -7.08
C LEU A 242 -5.72 16.62 -6.86
N LEU A 243 -6.39 15.48 -6.86
CA LEU A 243 -5.75 14.18 -6.67
C LEU A 243 -5.28 13.53 -7.99
N GLY A 244 -5.60 14.15 -9.11
CA GLY A 244 -5.24 13.63 -10.44
C GLY A 244 -5.94 12.31 -10.80
N TYR A 245 -7.12 12.05 -10.21
CA TYR A 245 -7.92 10.88 -10.57
C TYR A 245 -8.67 11.08 -11.88
N THR A 246 -9.00 9.98 -12.54
CA THR A 246 -9.88 9.99 -13.71
C THR A 246 -11.32 10.19 -13.29
N HIS A 247 -12.04 11.11 -13.97
CA HIS A 247 -13.47 11.25 -13.76
C HIS A 247 -14.20 9.93 -14.00
N ALA A 248 -15.12 9.56 -13.10
CA ALA A 248 -15.85 8.29 -13.20
C ALA A 248 -16.56 8.12 -14.55
N SER A 249 -17.08 9.21 -15.13
CA SER A 249 -17.74 9.19 -16.45
C SER A 249 -16.84 8.71 -17.57
N LEU A 250 -15.54 9.08 -17.57
CA LEU A 250 -14.61 8.61 -18.59
C LEU A 250 -14.32 7.11 -18.45
N LEU A 251 -14.26 6.61 -17.22
CA LEU A 251 -14.10 5.18 -16.95
C LEU A 251 -15.37 4.41 -17.35
N ASP A 252 -16.56 4.97 -17.08
CA ASP A 252 -17.84 4.40 -17.49
C ASP A 252 -17.91 4.32 -19.02
N ASP A 253 -17.58 5.43 -19.74
CA ASP A 253 -17.56 5.48 -21.20
C ASP A 253 -16.64 4.39 -21.80
N VAL A 254 -15.45 4.19 -21.25
CA VAL A 254 -14.52 3.14 -21.75
C VAL A 254 -15.04 1.74 -21.50
N VAL A 255 -15.54 1.47 -20.29
CA VAL A 255 -16.05 0.14 -19.91
C VAL A 255 -17.24 -0.24 -20.79
N GLU A 256 -18.17 0.70 -21.01
CA GLU A 256 -19.34 0.49 -21.88
C GLU A 256 -18.94 0.32 -23.34
N ALA A 257 -17.99 1.13 -23.82
CA ALA A 257 -17.50 1.02 -25.19
C ALA A 257 -16.75 -0.30 -25.45
N VAL A 258 -15.96 -0.78 -24.47
CA VAL A 258 -15.32 -2.11 -24.54
C VAL A 258 -16.38 -3.22 -24.56
N ALA A 259 -17.40 -3.15 -23.72
CA ALA A 259 -18.50 -4.11 -23.69
C ALA A 259 -19.26 -4.16 -25.04
N ALA A 260 -19.43 -2.99 -25.69
CA ALA A 260 -20.08 -2.88 -26.99
C ALA A 260 -19.16 -3.17 -28.20
N GLY A 261 -17.84 -3.32 -27.99
CA GLY A 261 -16.86 -3.41 -29.06
C GLY A 261 -16.68 -2.11 -29.85
N ASP A 262 -17.08 -0.94 -29.30
CA ASP A 262 -17.00 0.37 -29.93
C ASP A 262 -15.59 0.98 -29.78
N GLY A 263 -14.69 0.60 -30.68
CA GLY A 263 -13.34 1.13 -30.72
C GLY A 263 -13.27 2.65 -30.94
N ALA A 264 -14.21 3.24 -31.70
CA ALA A 264 -14.21 4.67 -31.96
C ALA A 264 -14.44 5.48 -30.66
N THR A 265 -15.33 5.02 -29.79
CA THR A 265 -15.55 5.65 -28.49
C THR A 265 -14.37 5.46 -27.55
N VAL A 266 -13.78 4.27 -27.48
CA VAL A 266 -12.57 4.03 -26.66
C VAL A 266 -11.45 4.99 -27.04
N PHE A 267 -11.11 5.13 -28.30
CA PHE A 267 -10.03 6.03 -28.73
C PHE A 267 -10.37 7.51 -28.54
N ARG A 268 -11.63 7.93 -28.67
CA ARG A 268 -12.05 9.28 -28.30
C ARG A 268 -11.86 9.58 -26.82
N VAL A 269 -12.08 8.61 -25.95
CA VAL A 269 -11.80 8.79 -24.51
C VAL A 269 -10.31 8.91 -24.27
N VAL A 270 -9.47 8.10 -24.92
CA VAL A 270 -8.01 8.22 -24.85
C VAL A 270 -7.54 9.62 -25.29
N GLU A 271 -8.08 10.16 -26.39
CA GLU A 271 -7.81 11.54 -26.79
C GLU A 271 -8.19 12.55 -25.70
N ARG A 272 -9.42 12.46 -25.16
CA ARG A 272 -9.86 13.37 -24.06
C ARG A 272 -8.95 13.30 -22.84
N VAL A 273 -8.47 12.12 -22.45
CA VAL A 273 -7.52 11.94 -21.37
C VAL A 273 -6.21 12.69 -21.64
N VAL A 274 -5.67 12.52 -22.86
CA VAL A 274 -4.42 13.18 -23.26
C VAL A 274 -4.60 14.71 -23.36
N ASP A 275 -5.69 15.17 -23.95
CA ASP A 275 -5.99 16.60 -24.14
C ASP A 275 -6.24 17.30 -22.80
N SER A 276 -6.78 16.60 -21.80
CA SER A 276 -6.95 17.12 -20.45
C SER A 276 -5.64 17.24 -19.67
N GLY A 277 -4.51 16.76 -20.23
CA GLY A 277 -3.22 16.73 -19.55
C GLY A 277 -3.11 15.66 -18.45
N GLN A 278 -4.07 14.75 -18.38
CA GLN A 278 -4.02 13.64 -17.42
C GLN A 278 -2.95 12.61 -17.82
N GLU A 279 -2.25 12.09 -16.85
CA GLU A 279 -1.21 11.09 -17.10
C GLU A 279 -1.82 9.77 -17.57
N PRO A 280 -1.43 9.24 -18.76
CA PRO A 280 -1.97 8.00 -19.31
C PRO A 280 -1.84 6.79 -18.38
N ARG A 281 -0.75 6.72 -17.62
CA ARG A 281 -0.52 5.67 -16.65
C ARG A 281 -1.54 5.73 -15.50
N ARG A 282 -1.88 6.94 -15.03
CA ARG A 282 -2.88 7.15 -13.99
C ARG A 282 -4.27 6.70 -14.45
N PHE A 283 -4.60 7.04 -15.71
CA PHE A 283 -5.85 6.56 -16.32
C PHE A 283 -5.92 5.02 -16.36
N ALA A 284 -4.83 4.36 -16.77
CA ALA A 284 -4.76 2.90 -16.79
C ALA A 284 -4.90 2.29 -15.41
N ASP A 285 -4.29 2.90 -14.37
CA ASP A 285 -4.43 2.47 -12.96
C ASP A 285 -5.88 2.61 -12.47
N ASP A 286 -6.54 3.73 -12.78
CA ASP A 286 -7.94 3.97 -12.42
C ASP A 286 -8.88 2.99 -13.17
N LEU A 287 -8.58 2.68 -14.44
CA LEU A 287 -9.32 1.68 -15.20
C LEU A 287 -9.14 0.27 -14.62
N LEU A 288 -7.91 -0.11 -14.24
CA LEU A 288 -7.66 -1.39 -13.56
C LEU A 288 -8.46 -1.50 -12.26
N GLN A 289 -8.50 -0.42 -11.49
CA GLN A 289 -9.28 -0.35 -10.26
C GLN A 289 -10.79 -0.55 -10.53
N ARG A 290 -11.32 0.10 -11.59
CA ARG A 290 -12.70 -0.09 -12.01
C ARG A 290 -12.99 -1.53 -12.41
N LEU A 291 -12.10 -2.15 -13.21
CA LEU A 291 -12.24 -3.55 -13.62
C LEU A 291 -12.16 -4.51 -12.44
N ARG A 292 -11.29 -4.26 -11.45
CA ARG A 292 -11.26 -5.02 -10.19
C ARG A 292 -12.62 -4.96 -9.48
N ASP A 293 -13.21 -3.77 -9.36
CA ASP A 293 -14.50 -3.61 -8.72
C ASP A 293 -15.59 -4.39 -9.47
N LEU A 294 -15.55 -4.38 -10.81
CA LEU A 294 -16.45 -5.17 -11.65
C LEU A 294 -16.24 -6.68 -11.47
N VAL A 295 -14.99 -7.16 -11.34
CA VAL A 295 -14.68 -8.57 -11.04
C VAL A 295 -15.29 -8.97 -9.69
N ILE A 296 -15.14 -8.13 -8.66
CA ILE A 296 -15.72 -8.38 -7.33
C ILE A 296 -17.25 -8.44 -7.42
N VAL A 297 -17.89 -7.47 -8.06
CA VAL A 297 -19.36 -7.46 -8.26
C VAL A 297 -19.82 -8.70 -9.02
N ALA A 298 -19.11 -9.09 -10.07
CA ALA A 298 -19.42 -10.30 -10.83
C ALA A 298 -19.25 -11.60 -10.03
N ALA A 299 -18.34 -11.61 -9.04
CA ALA A 299 -18.04 -12.77 -8.21
C ALA A 299 -19.02 -12.96 -7.04
N ILE A 300 -19.34 -11.90 -6.29
CA ILE A 300 -20.09 -11.97 -5.04
C ILE A 300 -21.49 -11.30 -5.09
N GLY A 301 -21.84 -10.64 -6.20
CA GLY A 301 -23.18 -10.09 -6.42
C GLY A 301 -23.59 -9.03 -5.40
N ASP A 302 -24.68 -9.25 -4.67
CA ASP A 302 -25.27 -8.27 -3.77
C ASP A 302 -24.39 -7.90 -2.56
N GLU A 303 -23.52 -8.79 -2.13
CA GLU A 303 -22.60 -8.56 -1.01
C GLU A 303 -21.45 -7.61 -1.39
N ALA A 304 -21.29 -7.28 -2.67
CA ALA A 304 -20.19 -6.41 -3.14
C ALA A 304 -20.24 -4.99 -2.56
N GLY A 305 -21.42 -4.48 -2.19
CA GLY A 305 -21.60 -3.15 -1.60
C GLY A 305 -20.80 -2.97 -0.30
N GLU A 306 -20.86 -3.95 0.58
CA GLU A 306 -20.11 -3.96 1.83
C GLU A 306 -18.59 -4.12 1.58
N ALA A 307 -18.22 -5.05 0.68
CA ALA A 307 -16.82 -5.33 0.36
C ALA A 307 -16.08 -4.15 -0.31
N LEU A 308 -16.81 -3.39 -1.15
CA LEU A 308 -16.25 -2.25 -1.87
C LEU A 308 -16.41 -0.92 -1.12
N ALA A 309 -17.26 -0.88 -0.08
CA ALA A 309 -17.61 0.32 0.66
C ALA A 309 -18.07 1.48 -0.26
N VAL A 310 -18.84 1.16 -1.31
CA VAL A 310 -19.37 2.12 -2.27
C VAL A 310 -20.86 2.42 -2.01
N PRO A 311 -21.33 3.64 -2.33
CA PRO A 311 -22.76 3.96 -2.27
C PRO A 311 -23.59 3.10 -3.21
N GLU A 312 -24.89 2.89 -2.87
CA GLU A 312 -25.78 1.98 -3.60
C GLU A 312 -25.96 2.37 -5.08
N ASP A 313 -26.06 3.67 -5.38
CA ASP A 313 -26.15 4.18 -6.74
C ASP A 313 -24.90 3.89 -7.60
N ALA A 314 -23.73 3.87 -6.98
CA ALA A 314 -22.48 3.46 -7.63
C ALA A 314 -22.43 1.94 -7.82
N LEU A 315 -22.91 1.18 -6.85
CA LEU A 315 -23.00 -0.28 -6.92
C LEU A 315 -23.94 -0.74 -8.04
N ASP A 316 -25.09 -0.08 -8.22
CA ASP A 316 -26.03 -0.41 -9.29
C ASP A 316 -25.41 -0.19 -10.69
N ARG A 317 -24.63 0.88 -10.87
CA ARG A 317 -23.88 1.09 -12.11
C ARG A 317 -22.83 -0.02 -12.33
N LEU A 318 -22.07 -0.39 -11.31
CA LEU A 318 -21.10 -1.47 -11.41
C LEU A 318 -21.77 -2.82 -11.74
N ARG A 319 -22.94 -3.10 -11.18
CA ARG A 319 -23.73 -4.30 -11.50
C ARG A 319 -24.15 -4.32 -12.98
N ALA A 320 -24.66 -3.21 -13.48
CA ALA A 320 -25.05 -3.09 -14.89
C ALA A 320 -23.85 -3.29 -15.82
N GLN A 321 -22.70 -2.65 -15.54
CA GLN A 321 -21.48 -2.80 -16.31
C GLN A 321 -20.93 -4.24 -16.28
N ALA A 322 -20.91 -4.87 -15.10
CA ALA A 322 -20.46 -6.26 -14.95
C ALA A 322 -21.35 -7.25 -15.70
N ALA A 323 -22.67 -7.00 -15.72
CA ALA A 323 -23.63 -7.81 -16.48
C ALA A 323 -23.45 -7.66 -18.00
N HIS A 324 -23.17 -6.43 -18.49
CA HIS A 324 -22.94 -6.17 -19.92
C HIS A 324 -21.66 -6.81 -20.43
N LEU A 325 -20.55 -6.72 -19.70
CA LEU A 325 -19.27 -7.34 -20.06
C LEU A 325 -19.30 -8.87 -19.93
N GLY A 326 -19.95 -9.38 -18.88
CA GLY A 326 -19.90 -10.79 -18.51
C GLY A 326 -18.60 -11.18 -17.78
N ARG A 327 -18.69 -12.23 -16.96
CA ARG A 327 -17.63 -12.62 -16.00
C ARG A 327 -16.27 -12.89 -16.65
N ALA A 328 -16.26 -13.60 -17.78
CA ALA A 328 -15.01 -13.98 -18.43
C ALA A 328 -14.30 -12.77 -19.04
N GLU A 329 -15.07 -11.86 -19.65
CA GLU A 329 -14.54 -10.68 -20.31
C GLU A 329 -14.04 -9.64 -19.30
N VAL A 330 -14.73 -9.46 -18.17
CA VAL A 330 -14.27 -8.59 -17.09
C VAL A 330 -12.92 -9.06 -16.54
N SER A 331 -12.76 -10.37 -16.29
CA SER A 331 -11.49 -10.94 -15.82
C SER A 331 -10.38 -10.75 -16.84
N ARG A 332 -10.64 -11.07 -18.13
CA ARG A 332 -9.67 -10.87 -19.21
C ARG A 332 -9.26 -9.40 -19.34
N ALA A 333 -10.24 -8.50 -19.29
CA ALA A 333 -9.96 -7.06 -19.38
C ALA A 333 -9.06 -6.59 -18.23
N ALA A 334 -9.29 -7.07 -17.01
CA ALA A 334 -8.45 -6.75 -15.85
C ALA A 334 -7.01 -7.25 -16.06
N ASP A 335 -6.83 -8.49 -16.55
CA ASP A 335 -5.49 -9.06 -16.82
C ASP A 335 -4.75 -8.26 -17.90
N VAL A 336 -5.43 -7.88 -18.98
CA VAL A 336 -4.85 -7.07 -20.06
C VAL A 336 -4.41 -5.70 -19.57
N VAL A 337 -5.24 -5.04 -18.74
CA VAL A 337 -4.89 -3.71 -18.19
C VAL A 337 -3.76 -3.83 -17.17
N ALA A 338 -3.73 -4.86 -16.32
CA ALA A 338 -2.65 -5.10 -15.36
C ALA A 338 -1.30 -5.29 -16.08
N ALA A 339 -1.25 -6.16 -17.09
CA ALA A 339 -0.05 -6.38 -17.89
C ALA A 339 0.39 -5.11 -18.67
N GLY A 340 -0.57 -4.33 -19.20
CA GLY A 340 -0.29 -3.07 -19.85
C GLY A 340 0.29 -2.02 -18.90
N LEU A 341 -0.21 -1.96 -17.67
CA LEU A 341 0.28 -1.03 -16.64
C LEU A 341 1.72 -1.34 -16.21
N GLU A 342 2.07 -2.63 -16.09
CA GLU A 342 3.47 -3.06 -15.85
C GLU A 342 4.39 -2.62 -17.00
N ALA A 343 3.95 -2.75 -18.25
CA ALA A 343 4.71 -2.33 -19.42
C ALA A 343 4.94 -0.80 -19.47
N MET A 344 4.07 0.01 -18.87
CA MET A 344 4.20 1.48 -18.80
C MET A 344 5.35 1.97 -17.90
N THR A 345 6.12 1.09 -17.27
CA THR A 345 7.30 1.47 -16.47
C THR A 345 8.57 1.71 -17.29
N GLY A 346 8.53 1.45 -18.61
CA GLY A 346 9.68 1.55 -19.52
C GLY A 346 9.87 2.93 -20.18
N ALA A 347 10.82 2.99 -21.12
CA ALA A 347 11.18 4.21 -21.86
C ALA A 347 10.21 4.56 -23.02
N THR A 348 9.20 3.75 -23.27
CA THR A 348 8.22 3.97 -24.34
C THR A 348 7.21 5.04 -23.94
N SER A 349 6.73 5.84 -24.91
CA SER A 349 5.70 6.88 -24.66
C SER A 349 4.47 6.29 -23.93
N PRO A 350 4.09 6.82 -22.76
CA PRO A 350 2.92 6.34 -22.03
C PRO A 350 1.61 6.44 -22.84
N ARG A 351 1.48 7.45 -23.69
CA ARG A 351 0.35 7.60 -24.61
C ARG A 351 0.24 6.41 -25.56
N LEU A 352 1.34 6.06 -26.24
CA LEU A 352 1.36 4.93 -27.17
C LEU A 352 1.02 3.61 -26.47
N GLN A 353 1.51 3.43 -25.26
CA GLN A 353 1.20 2.23 -24.49
C GLN A 353 -0.27 2.16 -24.08
N LEU A 354 -0.89 3.31 -23.72
CA LEU A 354 -2.32 3.37 -23.45
C LEU A 354 -3.15 3.04 -24.70
N GLU A 355 -2.78 3.59 -25.86
CA GLU A 355 -3.44 3.29 -27.13
C GLU A 355 -3.36 1.79 -27.47
N LEU A 356 -2.19 1.18 -27.30
CA LEU A 356 -1.99 -0.27 -27.52
C LEU A 356 -2.77 -1.12 -26.52
N LEU A 357 -2.81 -0.71 -25.24
CA LEU A 357 -3.61 -1.37 -24.22
C LEU A 357 -5.08 -1.37 -24.57
N CYS A 358 -5.63 -0.22 -24.95
CA CYS A 358 -7.02 -0.10 -25.39
C CYS A 358 -7.31 -0.92 -26.66
N ALA A 359 -6.38 -0.98 -27.60
CA ALA A 359 -6.50 -1.85 -28.77
C ALA A 359 -6.57 -3.34 -28.39
N ARG A 360 -5.77 -3.79 -27.41
CA ARG A 360 -5.81 -5.18 -26.90
C ARG A 360 -7.11 -5.51 -26.19
N LEU A 361 -7.70 -4.56 -25.46
CA LEU A 361 -9.02 -4.75 -24.86
C LEU A 361 -10.11 -5.05 -25.91
N LEU A 362 -10.04 -4.37 -27.07
CA LEU A 362 -10.98 -4.51 -28.17
C LEU A 362 -10.73 -5.73 -29.07
N LEU A 363 -9.51 -6.29 -29.05
CA LEU A 363 -9.08 -7.38 -29.94
C LEU A 363 -8.77 -8.67 -29.14
N PRO A 364 -9.78 -9.38 -28.65
CA PRO A 364 -9.60 -10.51 -27.74
C PRO A 364 -8.85 -11.73 -28.31
N GLY A 365 -8.59 -11.74 -29.63
CA GLY A 365 -7.90 -12.86 -30.28
C GLY A 365 -6.36 -12.79 -30.25
N ALA A 366 -5.77 -11.66 -29.81
CA ALA A 366 -4.31 -11.45 -29.92
C ALA A 366 -3.50 -12.09 -28.78
N ASP A 367 -4.11 -12.32 -27.61
CA ASP A 367 -3.42 -12.73 -26.38
C ASP A 367 -3.75 -14.17 -25.93
N ALA A 368 -4.56 -14.93 -26.68
CA ALA A 368 -4.89 -16.30 -26.29
C ALA A 368 -3.70 -17.25 -26.59
N ASP A 369 -2.93 -17.56 -25.57
CA ASP A 369 -1.99 -18.67 -25.55
C ASP A 369 -2.71 -19.96 -25.99
N GLY A 370 -2.44 -20.44 -27.18
CA GLY A 370 -2.89 -21.76 -27.59
C GLY A 370 -3.63 -21.89 -28.92
N GLY A 371 -3.62 -20.92 -29.79
CA GLY A 371 -3.91 -21.15 -31.22
C GLY A 371 -5.37 -21.36 -31.63
N LEU A 372 -6.38 -21.25 -30.74
CA LEU A 372 -7.80 -21.35 -31.12
C LEU A 372 -8.34 -20.02 -31.68
N GLY A 373 -8.04 -18.87 -31.07
CA GLY A 373 -8.47 -17.56 -31.53
C GLY A 373 -8.02 -17.25 -32.94
N PRO A 374 -6.73 -17.31 -33.30
CA PRO A 374 -6.26 -17.10 -34.67
C PRO A 374 -6.80 -18.13 -35.69
N ARG A 375 -7.20 -19.32 -35.22
CA ARG A 375 -7.83 -20.34 -36.06
C ARG A 375 -9.30 -20.03 -36.33
N LEU A 376 -10.03 -19.54 -35.31
CA LEU A 376 -11.41 -19.06 -35.43
C LEU A 376 -11.49 -17.83 -36.33
N ASP A 377 -10.65 -16.81 -36.13
CA ASP A 377 -10.56 -15.63 -36.98
C ASP A 377 -10.25 -15.96 -38.44
N ARG A 378 -9.44 -17.00 -38.67
CA ARG A 378 -9.12 -17.47 -40.01
C ARG A 378 -10.31 -18.18 -40.66
N LEU A 379 -11.08 -18.92 -39.87
CA LEU A 379 -12.33 -19.57 -40.32
C LEU A 379 -13.42 -18.54 -40.57
N GLU A 380 -13.61 -17.55 -39.69
CA GLU A 380 -14.59 -16.47 -39.89
C GLU A 380 -14.27 -15.63 -41.14
N ARG A 381 -13.00 -15.27 -41.34
CA ARG A 381 -12.58 -14.57 -42.57
C ARG A 381 -12.79 -15.40 -43.85
N ARG A 382 -12.61 -16.72 -43.78
CA ARG A 382 -12.91 -17.61 -44.88
C ARG A 382 -14.40 -17.73 -45.17
N LEU A 383 -15.22 -17.82 -44.10
CA LEU A 383 -16.67 -17.86 -44.23
C LEU A 383 -17.24 -16.54 -44.77
N SER A 384 -16.77 -15.39 -44.27
CA SER A 384 -17.17 -14.06 -44.73
C SER A 384 -16.70 -13.76 -46.17
N ALA A 385 -15.60 -14.36 -46.62
CA ALA A 385 -15.08 -14.25 -47.96
C ALA A 385 -15.72 -15.26 -48.94
N GLY A 386 -16.70 -16.10 -48.51
CA GLY A 386 -17.38 -17.08 -49.36
C GLY A 386 -16.48 -18.21 -49.87
N LEU A 387 -15.31 -18.43 -49.27
CA LEU A 387 -14.38 -19.47 -49.69
C LEU A 387 -14.74 -20.83 -49.06
N PRO A 388 -14.77 -21.94 -49.85
CA PRO A 388 -15.14 -23.24 -49.31
C PRO A 388 -14.15 -23.71 -48.25
N VAL A 389 -14.68 -24.22 -47.14
CA VAL A 389 -13.93 -24.88 -46.07
C VAL A 389 -13.45 -26.24 -46.57
N GLY A 390 -12.41 -26.23 -47.43
CA GLY A 390 -11.75 -27.45 -47.89
C GLY A 390 -10.76 -27.94 -46.85
N ALA A 391 -10.78 -29.24 -46.57
CA ALA A 391 -9.79 -29.90 -45.71
C ALA A 391 -8.38 -29.57 -46.22
N ALA A 392 -7.53 -29.05 -45.35
CA ALA A 392 -6.11 -28.91 -45.62
C ALA A 392 -5.54 -30.31 -45.91
N PRO A 393 -4.70 -30.49 -46.97
CA PRO A 393 -4.02 -31.76 -47.14
C PRO A 393 -3.21 -32.07 -45.90
N VAL A 394 -3.51 -33.21 -45.28
CA VAL A 394 -2.70 -33.77 -44.22
C VAL A 394 -1.38 -34.18 -44.89
N THR A 395 -0.38 -33.34 -44.85
CA THR A 395 0.99 -33.74 -45.12
C THR A 395 1.39 -34.69 -44.01
N ALA A 396 1.48 -35.98 -44.37
CA ALA A 396 2.03 -37.00 -43.49
C ALA A 396 3.43 -36.57 -42.99
N PRO A 397 3.77 -36.75 -41.73
CA PRO A 397 5.11 -36.42 -41.26
C PRO A 397 6.13 -37.22 -42.04
N ALA A 398 7.15 -36.56 -42.57
CA ALA A 398 8.26 -37.18 -43.25
C ALA A 398 8.93 -38.18 -42.25
N PRO A 399 9.31 -39.40 -42.71
CA PRO A 399 10.00 -40.34 -41.82
C PRO A 399 11.29 -39.72 -41.31
N PRO A 400 11.68 -40.02 -40.06
CA PRO A 400 12.91 -39.47 -39.51
C PRO A 400 14.12 -39.98 -40.32
N PRO A 401 15.15 -39.10 -40.54
CA PRO A 401 16.36 -39.55 -41.22
C PRO A 401 17.00 -40.72 -40.48
N ALA A 402 17.40 -41.76 -41.26
CA ALA A 402 18.05 -42.95 -40.74
C ALA A 402 19.29 -42.57 -39.93
N ALA A 403 19.37 -43.12 -38.70
CA ALA A 403 20.51 -42.95 -37.82
C ALA A 403 21.76 -43.51 -38.52
N THR A 404 22.73 -42.67 -38.82
CA THR A 404 24.10 -43.09 -39.18
C THR A 404 24.75 -43.72 -37.95
N ALA A 405 25.24 -44.96 -38.13
CA ALA A 405 25.94 -45.70 -37.09
C ALA A 405 27.19 -44.96 -36.61
N PRO A 406 27.50 -45.02 -35.32
CA PRO A 406 28.68 -44.35 -34.77
C PRO A 406 29.97 -45.00 -35.27
N ALA A 407 30.88 -44.18 -35.82
CA ALA A 407 32.24 -44.57 -36.15
C ALA A 407 33.02 -44.92 -34.87
N ALA A 408 33.81 -45.96 -34.96
CA ALA A 408 34.70 -46.49 -33.89
C ALA A 408 35.69 -45.40 -33.42
N PRO A 409 36.07 -45.34 -32.14
CA PRO A 409 37.01 -44.36 -31.61
C PRO A 409 38.44 -44.67 -32.07
N GLU A 410 39.04 -43.68 -32.73
CA GLU A 410 40.47 -43.65 -33.08
C GLU A 410 41.29 -43.44 -31.83
N THR A 411 42.23 -44.32 -31.59
CA THR A 411 43.12 -44.35 -30.44
C THR A 411 44.09 -43.16 -30.48
N ALA A 412 44.02 -42.30 -29.49
CA ALA A 412 44.98 -41.23 -29.26
C ALA A 412 46.32 -41.75 -28.77
N PRO A 413 47.48 -41.20 -29.19
CA PRO A 413 48.78 -41.60 -28.75
C PRO A 413 49.10 -41.07 -27.35
N ARG A 414 49.75 -41.93 -26.56
CA ARG A 414 50.22 -41.75 -25.20
C ARG A 414 51.37 -40.72 -25.16
N PRO A 415 51.41 -39.77 -24.27
CA PRO A 415 52.59 -38.91 -24.11
C PRO A 415 53.69 -39.62 -23.35
N ALA A 416 54.93 -39.44 -23.87
CA ALA A 416 56.16 -39.99 -23.31
C ALA A 416 56.51 -39.31 -22.00
N ALA A 417 57.02 -40.09 -21.06
CA ALA A 417 57.65 -39.65 -19.83
C ALA A 417 58.96 -38.90 -20.13
N VAL A 418 59.17 -37.78 -19.49
CA VAL A 418 60.47 -37.10 -19.36
C VAL A 418 60.82 -37.05 -17.88
N ALA A 419 62.04 -37.42 -17.62
CA ALA A 419 62.73 -37.61 -16.35
C ALA A 419 62.73 -36.37 -15.40
#